data_fd148a591378f00bd49b0532d9f043fc
#
_entry.id   fd148a591378f00bd49b0532d9f043fc
#
_cell.length_a   1.000
_cell.length_b   1.000
_cell.length_c   1.000
_cell.angle_alpha   90.00
_cell.angle_beta   90.00
_cell.angle_gamma   90.00
#
_symmetry.space_group_name_H-M   'P 1'
#
loop_
_entity.id
_entity.type
_entity.pdbx_description
1 polymer ?
#
loop_
_entity_poly.entity_id
_entity_poly.type
_entity_poly.pdbx_seq_one_letter_code
_entity_poly.pdbx_strand_id
1 'polypeptide(L)'
;MEEKKVSIQKSIIWNSAGSMVYLITQWLISVLVVRLSGVETAGILTLAMSVNNVFYSIAMQGIRNYQVSDMKEKYTSGIYVSSRLIICILSFLVCVGYALIAGYSYGSSLCIVAYCLFKMAEAFYDVYAGICQKKWRMDWIGKSWMVKGILSFVGFVAVLAVTQSLLAAILAMALVSWLVIFFYDIPRAKKLDTIKIHLKEKKNITLMAECFPLLCYQTMSSVIPTIPRLVMEKILGGAALGIYGSVAAPTMIVQMGASYVFNPFITLFAEQYSSGNIRDFWKTFRKCMAAILVISVVALGGGKIFGHWGLELLYGDEVAAHEDLLLPLIGCTILTAIVWFLCALLTVVREIKGLVICNVIILPVSYFGAYLLIQQYGMQGGSISLAVSYLIEIGALWFWLLRKIKQREKQHMEQ
;
A
#
# COMPACT_ATOMS: atom_id res chain seq x y z
N MET A 1 25.15 -1.07 -29.14
CA MET A 1 25.53 -1.96 -28.03
C MET A 1 24.32 -2.82 -27.70
N GLU A 2 24.33 -4.08 -28.10
CA GLU A 2 23.30 -5.04 -27.67
C GLU A 2 23.40 -5.19 -26.15
N GLU A 3 22.43 -4.66 -25.43
CA GLU A 3 22.34 -4.88 -23.98
C GLU A 3 22.10 -6.39 -23.73
N LYS A 4 23.03 -7.06 -23.04
CA LYS A 4 22.90 -8.47 -22.64
C LYS A 4 21.50 -8.71 -22.08
N LYS A 5 20.74 -9.62 -22.69
CA LYS A 5 19.45 -10.09 -22.16
C LYS A 5 19.68 -10.65 -20.77
N VAL A 6 19.21 -9.92 -19.75
CA VAL A 6 19.25 -10.39 -18.37
C VAL A 6 18.24 -11.53 -18.24
N SER A 7 18.62 -12.65 -17.61
CA SER A 7 17.69 -13.77 -17.43
C SER A 7 16.48 -13.30 -16.59
N ILE A 8 15.30 -13.83 -16.91
CA ILE A 8 14.03 -13.49 -16.22
C ILE A 8 14.18 -13.70 -14.70
N GLN A 9 14.80 -14.80 -14.30
CA GLN A 9 15.05 -15.10 -12.88
C GLN A 9 15.90 -14.01 -12.20
N LYS A 10 16.99 -13.57 -12.83
CA LYS A 10 17.83 -12.50 -12.31
C LYS A 10 17.10 -11.17 -12.22
N SER A 11 16.21 -10.88 -13.17
CA SER A 11 15.35 -9.68 -13.15
C SER A 11 14.36 -9.71 -11.99
N ILE A 12 13.74 -10.86 -11.71
CA ILE A 12 12.84 -11.04 -10.57
C ILE A 12 13.58 -10.86 -9.24
N ILE A 13 14.77 -11.48 -9.09
CA ILE A 13 15.60 -11.35 -7.88
C ILE A 13 15.96 -9.88 -7.61
N TRP A 14 16.41 -9.15 -8.64
CA TRP A 14 16.71 -7.71 -8.48
C TRP A 14 15.49 -6.90 -8.07
N ASN A 15 14.31 -7.18 -8.66
CA ASN A 15 13.09 -6.48 -8.31
C ASN A 15 12.68 -6.74 -6.85
N SER A 16 12.74 -7.99 -6.41
CA SER A 16 12.42 -8.36 -5.02
C SER A 16 13.40 -7.75 -4.03
N ALA A 17 14.71 -7.86 -4.28
CA ALA A 17 15.74 -7.29 -3.42
C ALA A 17 15.62 -5.76 -3.33
N GLY A 18 15.42 -5.07 -4.46
CA GLY A 18 15.24 -3.63 -4.48
C GLY A 18 14.00 -3.16 -3.73
N SER A 19 12.87 -3.86 -3.90
CA SER A 19 11.65 -3.57 -3.16
C SER A 19 11.82 -3.80 -1.66
N MET A 20 12.52 -4.86 -1.24
CA MET A 20 12.82 -5.11 0.18
C MET A 20 13.69 -3.99 0.78
N VAL A 21 14.77 -3.61 0.10
CA VAL A 21 15.62 -2.49 0.57
C VAL A 21 14.81 -1.22 0.72
N TYR A 22 13.95 -0.90 -0.26
CA TYR A 22 13.08 0.26 -0.19
C TYR A 22 12.15 0.22 1.03
N LEU A 23 11.50 -0.91 1.27
CA LEU A 23 10.57 -1.07 2.39
C LEU A 23 11.27 -0.99 3.75
N ILE A 24 12.45 -1.59 3.88
CA ILE A 24 13.28 -1.52 5.10
C ILE A 24 13.69 -0.07 5.35
N THR A 25 14.15 0.66 4.34
CA THR A 25 14.54 2.06 4.50
C THR A 25 13.36 2.96 4.88
N GLN A 26 12.15 2.75 4.30
CA GLN A 26 10.95 3.47 4.70
C GLN A 26 10.52 3.16 6.14
N TRP A 27 10.65 1.91 6.57
CA TRP A 27 10.40 1.52 7.96
C TRP A 27 11.42 2.17 8.92
N LEU A 28 12.71 2.15 8.58
CA LEU A 28 13.76 2.79 9.38
C LEU A 28 13.57 4.30 9.53
N ILE A 29 12.96 4.99 8.55
CA ILE A 29 12.57 6.40 8.69
C ILE A 29 11.62 6.57 9.89
N SER A 30 10.62 5.70 10.05
CA SER A 30 9.68 5.79 11.17
C SER A 30 10.37 5.57 12.53
N VAL A 31 11.35 4.67 12.58
CA VAL A 31 12.17 4.43 13.78
C VAL A 31 13.01 5.66 14.13
N LEU A 32 13.72 6.21 13.14
CA LEU A 32 14.63 7.32 13.39
C LEU A 32 13.92 8.65 13.72
N VAL A 33 12.72 8.86 13.19
CA VAL A 33 11.93 10.05 13.57
C VAL A 33 11.58 10.01 15.06
N VAL A 34 11.17 8.88 15.61
CA VAL A 34 10.91 8.75 17.05
C VAL A 34 12.19 9.01 17.86
N ARG A 35 13.29 8.39 17.46
CA ARG A 35 14.58 8.50 18.18
C ARG A 35 15.20 9.90 18.13
N LEU A 36 15.06 10.62 17.01
CA LEU A 36 15.70 11.92 16.80
C LEU A 36 14.79 13.10 17.17
N SER A 37 13.48 12.95 17.09
CA SER A 37 12.55 14.08 17.19
C SER A 37 11.31 13.78 18.05
N GLY A 38 11.23 12.60 18.67
CA GLY A 38 10.18 12.20 19.60
C GLY A 38 8.87 11.75 18.96
N VAL A 39 7.94 11.29 19.83
CA VAL A 39 6.66 10.69 19.40
C VAL A 39 5.70 11.67 18.76
N GLU A 40 5.72 12.95 19.15
CA GLU A 40 4.86 13.99 18.59
C GLU A 40 5.20 14.22 17.10
N THR A 41 6.48 14.34 16.77
CA THR A 41 6.96 14.46 15.39
C THR A 41 6.64 13.19 14.58
N ALA A 42 6.78 12.02 15.19
CA ALA A 42 6.37 10.75 14.57
C ALA A 42 4.85 10.70 14.33
N GLY A 43 4.05 11.31 15.17
CA GLY A 43 2.62 11.49 14.99
C GLY A 43 2.29 12.30 13.73
N ILE A 44 2.97 13.44 13.52
CA ILE A 44 2.82 14.26 12.32
C ILE A 44 3.21 13.47 11.07
N LEU A 45 4.30 12.69 11.11
CA LEU A 45 4.69 11.82 10.00
C LEU A 45 3.64 10.74 9.75
N THR A 46 3.15 10.07 10.81
CA THR A 46 2.11 9.03 10.70
C THR A 46 0.80 9.58 10.13
N LEU A 47 0.42 10.80 10.52
CA LEU A 47 -0.71 11.52 9.95
C LEU A 47 -0.50 11.78 8.45
N ALA A 48 0.66 12.35 8.08
CA ALA A 48 1.00 12.61 6.68
C ALA A 48 0.99 11.34 5.84
N MET A 49 1.56 10.24 6.36
CA MET A 49 1.53 8.92 5.71
C MET A 49 0.09 8.40 5.54
N SER A 50 -0.74 8.52 6.56
CA SER A 50 -2.11 8.01 6.57
C SER A 50 -3.00 8.76 5.58
N VAL A 51 -2.97 10.09 5.59
CA VAL A 51 -3.69 10.92 4.61
C VAL A 51 -3.23 10.60 3.19
N ASN A 52 -1.93 10.53 2.99
CA ASN A 52 -1.37 10.30 1.65
C ASN A 52 -1.54 8.86 1.14
N ASN A 53 -1.83 7.88 1.98
CA ASN A 53 -2.21 6.55 1.53
C ASN A 53 -3.46 6.59 0.63
N VAL A 54 -4.42 7.46 0.95
CA VAL A 54 -5.62 7.67 0.15
C VAL A 54 -5.30 8.37 -1.17
N PHE A 55 -4.58 9.51 -1.12
CA PHE A 55 -4.25 10.27 -2.34
C PHE A 55 -3.30 9.51 -3.26
N TYR A 56 -2.39 8.72 -2.70
CA TYR A 56 -1.55 7.81 -3.46
C TYR A 56 -2.35 6.74 -4.18
N SER A 57 -3.36 6.14 -3.52
CA SER A 57 -4.24 5.15 -4.17
C SER A 57 -5.03 5.75 -5.34
N ILE A 58 -5.47 7.02 -5.20
CA ILE A 58 -6.09 7.78 -6.30
C ILE A 58 -5.09 7.97 -7.45
N ALA A 59 -3.87 8.40 -7.15
CA ALA A 59 -2.84 8.62 -8.15
C ALA A 59 -2.44 7.32 -8.88
N MET A 60 -2.48 6.18 -8.20
CA MET A 60 -2.17 4.86 -8.79
C MET A 60 -3.24 4.37 -9.76
N GLN A 61 -4.51 4.54 -9.46
CA GLN A 61 -5.67 4.21 -10.31
C GLN A 61 -5.59 2.84 -11.03
N GLY A 62 -4.68 1.96 -10.62
CA GLY A 62 -4.46 0.67 -11.28
C GLY A 62 -3.94 0.75 -12.72
N ILE A 63 -3.50 1.92 -13.20
CA ILE A 63 -3.03 2.15 -14.57
C ILE A 63 -1.91 1.18 -14.97
N ARG A 64 -0.98 0.87 -14.06
CA ARG A 64 0.11 -0.08 -14.35
C ARG A 64 -0.40 -1.47 -14.66
N ASN A 65 -1.39 -1.96 -13.90
CA ASN A 65 -1.98 -3.30 -14.14
C ASN A 65 -2.63 -3.35 -15.52
N TYR A 66 -3.35 -2.27 -15.89
CA TYR A 66 -3.94 -2.13 -17.21
C TYR A 66 -2.87 -2.08 -18.31
N GLN A 67 -1.82 -1.26 -18.12
CA GLN A 67 -0.70 -1.10 -19.06
C GLN A 67 0.03 -2.43 -19.33
N VAL A 68 0.32 -3.21 -18.28
CA VAL A 68 1.04 -4.48 -18.40
C VAL A 68 0.17 -5.54 -19.07
N SER A 69 -1.14 -5.52 -18.83
CA SER A 69 -2.10 -6.46 -19.46
C SER A 69 -2.55 -6.07 -20.87
N ASP A 70 -2.23 -4.86 -21.32
CA ASP A 70 -2.56 -4.38 -22.69
C ASP A 70 -1.63 -5.01 -23.74
N MET A 71 -1.88 -6.28 -24.05
CA MET A 71 -1.13 -7.03 -25.07
C MET A 71 -1.46 -6.61 -26.50
N LYS A 72 -2.63 -5.97 -26.70
CA LYS A 72 -3.07 -5.49 -28.03
C LYS A 72 -2.60 -4.09 -28.35
N GLU A 73 -1.84 -3.46 -27.44
CA GLU A 73 -1.31 -2.09 -27.57
C GLU A 73 -2.40 -1.04 -27.90
N LYS A 74 -3.57 -1.19 -27.24
CA LYS A 74 -4.71 -0.26 -27.39
C LYS A 74 -4.28 1.19 -27.12
N TYR A 75 -3.37 1.39 -26.16
CA TYR A 75 -2.82 2.66 -25.79
C TYR A 75 -1.29 2.65 -25.89
N THR A 76 -0.73 3.76 -26.39
CA THR A 76 0.72 3.96 -26.43
C THR A 76 1.28 4.25 -25.04
N SER A 77 2.58 4.02 -24.83
CA SER A 77 3.26 4.39 -23.59
C SER A 77 3.14 5.89 -23.26
N GLY A 78 3.09 6.74 -24.29
CA GLY A 78 2.83 8.18 -24.13
C GLY A 78 1.48 8.50 -23.50
N ILE A 79 0.41 7.77 -23.87
CA ILE A 79 -0.93 7.94 -23.27
C ILE A 79 -0.93 7.48 -21.81
N TYR A 80 -0.32 6.34 -21.48
CA TYR A 80 -0.18 5.90 -20.09
C TYR A 80 0.54 6.92 -19.22
N VAL A 81 1.68 7.48 -19.71
CA VAL A 81 2.45 8.50 -19.00
C VAL A 81 1.65 9.81 -18.86
N SER A 82 0.96 10.24 -19.92
CA SER A 82 0.13 11.46 -19.89
C SER A 82 -1.02 11.33 -18.92
N SER A 83 -1.75 10.22 -18.95
CA SER A 83 -2.86 9.94 -18.02
C SER A 83 -2.37 9.88 -16.56
N ARG A 84 -1.22 9.24 -16.32
CA ARG A 84 -0.59 9.19 -14.99
C ARG A 84 -0.21 10.59 -14.49
N LEU A 85 0.34 11.43 -15.35
CA LEU A 85 0.71 12.80 -14.98
C LEU A 85 -0.53 13.63 -14.61
N ILE A 86 -1.59 13.53 -15.41
CA ILE A 86 -2.86 14.23 -15.14
C ILE A 86 -3.43 13.81 -13.77
N ILE A 87 -3.53 12.49 -13.50
CA ILE A 87 -4.12 12.02 -12.24
C ILE A 87 -3.23 12.35 -11.03
N CYS A 88 -1.91 12.34 -11.18
CA CYS A 88 -1.00 12.77 -10.12
C CYS A 88 -1.18 14.26 -9.77
N ILE A 89 -1.32 15.12 -10.79
CA ILE A 89 -1.58 16.55 -10.58
C ILE A 89 -2.93 16.76 -9.91
N LEU A 90 -3.98 16.09 -10.40
CA LEU A 90 -5.33 16.17 -9.78
C LEU A 90 -5.32 15.68 -8.34
N SER A 91 -4.70 14.53 -8.07
CA SER A 91 -4.59 13.98 -6.71
C SER A 91 -3.80 14.91 -5.78
N PHE A 92 -2.73 15.53 -6.27
CA PHE A 92 -1.96 16.50 -5.51
C PHE A 92 -2.80 17.74 -5.17
N LEU A 93 -3.52 18.31 -6.14
CA LEU A 93 -4.38 19.48 -5.92
C LEU A 93 -5.51 19.17 -4.93
N VAL A 94 -6.13 18.00 -5.02
CA VAL A 94 -7.17 17.57 -4.06
C VAL A 94 -6.57 17.37 -2.67
N CYS A 95 -5.34 16.83 -2.56
CA CYS A 95 -4.64 16.72 -1.28
C CYS A 95 -4.35 18.09 -0.67
N VAL A 96 -3.90 19.06 -1.45
CA VAL A 96 -3.69 20.44 -0.99
C VAL A 96 -5.01 21.04 -0.47
N GLY A 97 -6.10 20.90 -1.25
CA GLY A 97 -7.43 21.35 -0.83
C GLY A 97 -7.89 20.69 0.48
N TYR A 98 -7.68 19.38 0.62
CA TYR A 98 -7.97 18.66 1.86
C TYR A 98 -7.15 19.20 3.03
N ALA A 99 -5.83 19.38 2.88
CA ALA A 99 -4.96 19.85 3.94
C ALA A 99 -5.32 21.27 4.46
N LEU A 100 -5.89 22.10 3.57
CA LEU A 100 -6.36 23.45 3.95
C LEU A 100 -7.68 23.43 4.71
N ILE A 101 -8.56 22.44 4.46
CA ILE A 101 -9.93 22.40 5.02
C ILE A 101 -10.00 21.50 6.27
N ALA A 102 -9.09 20.52 6.40
CA ALA A 102 -9.18 19.48 7.43
C ALA A 102 -8.98 19.97 8.88
N GLY A 103 -8.53 21.22 9.08
CA GLY A 103 -8.38 21.82 10.40
C GLY A 103 -7.13 21.39 11.16
N TYR A 104 -6.13 20.83 10.49
CA TYR A 104 -4.83 20.51 11.08
C TYR A 104 -4.00 21.77 11.33
N SER A 105 -2.99 21.67 12.20
CA SER A 105 -2.02 22.75 12.37
C SER A 105 -1.31 23.08 11.06
N TYR A 106 -0.87 24.33 10.91
CA TYR A 106 -0.15 24.77 9.71
C TYR A 106 1.07 23.87 9.40
N GLY A 107 1.85 23.52 10.42
CA GLY A 107 3.00 22.62 10.29
C GLY A 107 2.63 21.23 9.81
N SER A 108 1.57 20.63 10.39
CA SER A 108 1.07 19.31 9.96
C SER A 108 0.54 19.35 8.53
N SER A 109 -0.20 20.41 8.15
CA SER A 109 -0.70 20.59 6.79
C SER A 109 0.43 20.68 5.76
N LEU A 110 1.50 21.42 6.07
CA LEU A 110 2.68 21.47 5.20
C LEU A 110 3.38 20.12 5.08
N CYS A 111 3.50 19.37 6.17
CA CYS A 111 4.06 18.01 6.13
C CYS A 111 3.20 17.04 5.29
N ILE A 112 1.86 17.14 5.37
CA ILE A 112 0.94 16.36 4.53
C ILE A 112 1.17 16.66 3.04
N VAL A 113 1.24 17.95 2.66
CA VAL A 113 1.47 18.37 1.27
C VAL A 113 2.86 17.97 0.77
N ALA A 114 3.90 18.14 1.59
CA ALA A 114 5.25 17.72 1.25
C ALA A 114 5.36 16.19 1.07
N TYR A 115 4.70 15.43 1.94
CA TYR A 115 4.64 13.97 1.82
C TYR A 115 3.81 13.53 0.58
N CYS A 116 2.77 14.29 0.23
CA CYS A 116 2.04 14.08 -1.02
C CYS A 116 2.96 14.23 -2.24
N LEU A 117 3.81 15.26 -2.27
CA LEU A 117 4.77 15.45 -3.35
C LEU A 117 5.72 14.26 -3.51
N PHE A 118 6.17 13.67 -2.39
CA PHE A 118 6.94 12.43 -2.38
C PHE A 118 6.14 11.25 -2.95
N LYS A 119 4.89 11.07 -2.52
CA LYS A 119 4.02 9.99 -3.01
C LYS A 119 3.61 10.15 -4.47
N MET A 120 3.48 11.38 -4.96
CA MET A 120 3.27 11.64 -6.39
C MET A 120 4.48 11.25 -7.23
N ALA A 121 5.70 11.39 -6.70
CA ALA A 121 6.90 10.86 -7.36
C ALA A 121 6.82 9.33 -7.52
N GLU A 122 6.47 8.60 -6.46
CA GLU A 122 6.29 7.14 -6.53
C GLU A 122 5.19 6.74 -7.53
N ALA A 123 4.04 7.43 -7.50
CA ALA A 123 2.95 7.16 -8.43
C ALA A 123 3.35 7.45 -9.88
N PHE A 124 4.08 8.54 -10.11
CA PHE A 124 4.58 8.88 -11.45
C PHE A 124 5.64 7.89 -11.96
N TYR A 125 6.52 7.43 -11.07
CA TYR A 125 7.48 6.37 -11.38
C TYR A 125 6.80 5.06 -11.82
N ASP A 126 5.66 4.71 -11.22
CA ASP A 126 5.01 3.43 -11.45
C ASP A 126 4.65 3.15 -12.92
N VAL A 127 4.31 4.19 -13.70
CA VAL A 127 4.04 4.03 -15.14
C VAL A 127 5.31 3.69 -15.93
N TYR A 128 6.47 4.22 -15.53
CA TYR A 128 7.76 3.85 -16.15
C TYR A 128 8.18 2.42 -15.75
N ALA A 129 7.91 2.05 -14.50
CA ALA A 129 8.07 0.66 -14.07
C ALA A 129 7.18 -0.29 -14.88
N GLY A 130 5.96 0.13 -15.25
CA GLY A 130 5.07 -0.61 -16.16
C GLY A 130 5.70 -0.85 -17.53
N ILE A 131 6.35 0.15 -18.13
CA ILE A 131 7.10 0.01 -19.40
C ILE A 131 8.22 -1.01 -19.24
N CYS A 132 9.03 -0.89 -18.18
CA CYS A 132 10.10 -1.83 -17.90
C CYS A 132 9.58 -3.26 -17.68
N GLN A 133 8.47 -3.43 -16.98
CA GLN A 133 7.85 -4.72 -16.72
C GLN A 133 7.33 -5.37 -18.02
N LYS A 134 6.65 -4.62 -18.89
CA LYS A 134 6.16 -5.09 -20.19
C LYS A 134 7.29 -5.58 -21.10
N LYS A 135 8.49 -4.99 -20.95
CA LYS A 135 9.72 -5.32 -21.70
C LYS A 135 10.67 -6.27 -20.94
N TRP A 136 10.20 -6.91 -19.85
CA TRP A 136 10.95 -7.88 -19.03
C TRP A 136 12.24 -7.32 -18.38
N ARG A 137 12.33 -5.99 -18.17
CA ARG A 137 13.45 -5.31 -17.52
C ARG A 137 13.15 -4.97 -16.06
N MET A 138 12.68 -5.97 -15.30
CA MET A 138 12.39 -5.81 -13.87
C MET A 138 13.67 -5.55 -13.03
N ASP A 139 14.85 -5.87 -13.58
CA ASP A 139 16.13 -5.51 -12.97
C ASP A 139 16.31 -3.99 -12.82
N TRP A 140 15.81 -3.20 -13.77
CA TRP A 140 15.84 -1.74 -13.67
C TRP A 140 14.90 -1.22 -12.60
N ILE A 141 13.72 -1.85 -12.46
CA ILE A 141 12.75 -1.52 -11.42
C ILE A 141 13.38 -1.73 -10.03
N GLY A 142 13.97 -2.91 -9.80
CA GLY A 142 14.61 -3.22 -8.51
C GLY A 142 15.78 -2.31 -8.16
N LYS A 143 16.63 -2.00 -9.13
CA LYS A 143 17.74 -1.06 -8.95
C LYS A 143 17.24 0.35 -8.63
N SER A 144 16.17 0.82 -9.30
CA SER A 144 15.56 2.10 -9.02
C SER A 144 15.02 2.17 -7.59
N TRP A 145 14.28 1.14 -7.14
CA TRP A 145 13.77 1.07 -5.78
C TRP A 145 14.89 1.08 -4.74
N MET A 146 15.98 0.34 -5.00
CA MET A 146 17.16 0.32 -4.12
C MET A 146 17.81 1.71 -4.00
N VAL A 147 18.06 2.37 -5.13
CA VAL A 147 18.66 3.70 -5.17
C VAL A 147 17.76 4.72 -4.49
N LYS A 148 16.46 4.73 -4.80
CA LYS A 148 15.49 5.63 -4.15
C LYS A 148 15.44 5.37 -2.65
N GLY A 149 15.35 4.10 -2.22
CA GLY A 149 15.29 3.74 -0.81
C GLY A 149 16.49 4.27 -0.04
N ILE A 150 17.70 3.95 -0.50
CA ILE A 150 18.94 4.35 0.19
C ILE A 150 19.11 5.87 0.17
N LEU A 151 19.02 6.51 -0.99
CA LEU A 151 19.28 7.94 -1.11
C LEU A 151 18.20 8.79 -0.40
N SER A 152 16.91 8.40 -0.48
CA SER A 152 15.84 9.11 0.23
C SER A 152 15.97 8.93 1.75
N PHE A 153 16.37 7.74 2.21
CA PHE A 153 16.65 7.49 3.62
C PHE A 153 17.81 8.34 4.13
N VAL A 154 18.96 8.31 3.44
CA VAL A 154 20.14 9.10 3.82
C VAL A 154 19.81 10.60 3.79
N GLY A 155 19.14 11.07 2.74
CA GLY A 155 18.75 12.48 2.62
C GLY A 155 17.79 12.92 3.72
N PHE A 156 16.79 12.09 4.03
CA PHE A 156 15.84 12.34 5.10
C PHE A 156 16.53 12.44 6.47
N VAL A 157 17.34 11.43 6.81
CA VAL A 157 18.02 11.36 8.12
C VAL A 157 19.03 12.49 8.27
N ALA A 158 19.85 12.76 7.26
CA ALA A 158 20.84 13.83 7.30
C ALA A 158 20.19 15.20 7.53
N VAL A 159 19.12 15.50 6.77
CA VAL A 159 18.40 16.77 6.92
C VAL A 159 17.69 16.85 8.27
N LEU A 160 17.03 15.78 8.72
CA LEU A 160 16.37 15.75 10.03
C LEU A 160 17.36 15.96 11.17
N ALA A 161 18.51 15.29 11.14
CA ALA A 161 19.54 15.40 12.17
C ALA A 161 20.14 16.82 12.28
N VAL A 162 20.33 17.49 11.14
CA VAL A 162 20.92 18.84 11.10
C VAL A 162 19.90 19.93 11.39
N THR A 163 18.69 19.84 10.80
CA THR A 163 17.71 20.93 10.85
C THR A 163 16.66 20.77 11.95
N GLN A 164 16.51 19.56 12.49
CA GLN A 164 15.42 19.18 13.41
C GLN A 164 14.02 19.48 12.83
N SER A 165 13.92 19.64 11.51
CA SER A 165 12.69 19.97 10.81
C SER A 165 12.17 18.76 10.01
N LEU A 166 11.03 18.21 10.44
CA LEU A 166 10.36 17.12 9.71
C LEU A 166 9.99 17.54 8.29
N LEU A 167 9.50 18.78 8.13
CA LEU A 167 9.13 19.30 6.81
C LEU A 167 10.32 19.30 5.84
N ALA A 168 11.48 19.80 6.29
CA ALA A 168 12.69 19.84 5.48
C ALA A 168 13.16 18.42 5.11
N ALA A 169 13.09 17.48 6.04
CA ALA A 169 13.45 16.09 5.82
C ALA A 169 12.52 15.40 4.79
N ILE A 170 11.20 15.63 4.86
CA ILE A 170 10.25 15.12 3.89
C ILE A 170 10.50 15.73 2.50
N LEU A 171 10.77 17.02 2.41
CA LEU A 171 11.10 17.68 1.15
C LEU A 171 12.40 17.14 0.53
N ALA A 172 13.42 16.87 1.34
CA ALA A 172 14.66 16.25 0.89
C ALA A 172 14.40 14.85 0.30
N MET A 173 13.59 14.04 0.97
CA MET A 173 13.16 12.72 0.48
C MET A 173 12.38 12.83 -0.84
N ALA A 174 11.47 13.79 -0.96
CA ALA A 174 10.71 14.05 -2.18
C ALA A 174 11.65 14.47 -3.32
N LEU A 175 12.56 15.41 -3.06
CA LEU A 175 13.53 15.89 -4.05
C LEU A 175 14.38 14.74 -4.59
N VAL A 176 14.95 13.91 -3.71
CA VAL A 176 15.75 12.74 -4.11
C VAL A 176 14.94 11.81 -5.01
N SER A 177 13.68 11.52 -4.64
CA SER A 177 12.82 10.63 -5.41
C SER A 177 12.56 11.19 -6.83
N TRP A 178 12.28 12.48 -6.97
CA TRP A 178 12.12 13.13 -8.26
C TRP A 178 13.42 13.14 -9.08
N LEU A 179 14.57 13.40 -8.45
CA LEU A 179 15.87 13.36 -9.12
C LEU A 179 16.16 11.96 -9.69
N VAL A 180 15.90 10.89 -8.93
CA VAL A 180 16.08 9.51 -9.43
C VAL A 180 15.15 9.24 -10.61
N ILE A 181 13.90 9.71 -10.59
CA ILE A 181 12.99 9.54 -11.72
C ILE A 181 13.52 10.24 -12.96
N PHE A 182 13.94 11.50 -12.86
CA PHE A 182 14.40 12.27 -14.00
C PHE A 182 15.74 11.76 -14.57
N PHE A 183 16.69 11.40 -13.72
CA PHE A 183 18.03 11.04 -14.16
C PHE A 183 18.24 9.53 -14.36
N TYR A 184 17.42 8.68 -13.73
CA TYR A 184 17.58 7.24 -13.84
C TYR A 184 16.41 6.57 -14.58
N ASP A 185 15.15 6.79 -14.17
CA ASP A 185 14.01 6.02 -14.65
C ASP A 185 13.54 6.45 -16.05
N ILE A 186 13.33 7.76 -16.25
CA ILE A 186 12.87 8.28 -17.55
C ILE A 186 13.86 7.98 -18.68
N PRO A 187 15.19 8.22 -18.54
CA PRO A 187 16.13 7.90 -19.60
C PRO A 187 16.16 6.42 -19.98
N ARG A 188 16.00 5.51 -18.97
CA ARG A 188 15.94 4.07 -19.22
C ARG A 188 14.66 3.63 -19.90
N ALA A 189 13.51 4.13 -19.45
CA ALA A 189 12.24 3.82 -20.09
C ALA A 189 12.20 4.31 -21.56
N LYS A 190 12.76 5.48 -21.85
CA LYS A 190 12.89 6.01 -23.23
C LYS A 190 13.75 5.16 -24.15
N LYS A 191 14.67 4.34 -23.61
CA LYS A 191 15.44 3.36 -24.42
C LYS A 191 14.58 2.16 -24.83
N LEU A 192 13.52 1.84 -24.08
CA LEU A 192 12.66 0.67 -24.31
C LEU A 192 11.46 0.98 -25.19
N ASP A 193 10.99 2.23 -25.15
CA ASP A 193 9.79 2.63 -25.89
C ASP A 193 9.78 4.14 -26.18
N THR A 194 9.06 4.54 -27.23
CA THR A 194 8.90 5.94 -27.61
C THR A 194 7.84 6.59 -26.73
N ILE A 195 8.26 7.52 -25.85
CA ILE A 195 7.37 8.20 -24.92
C ILE A 195 7.14 9.63 -25.40
N LYS A 196 5.99 9.87 -26.05
CA LYS A 196 5.52 11.22 -26.44
C LYS A 196 4.34 11.57 -25.54
N ILE A 197 4.47 12.67 -24.78
CA ILE A 197 3.43 13.12 -23.85
C ILE A 197 2.40 13.93 -24.62
N HIS A 198 1.12 13.53 -24.55
CA HIS A 198 -0.01 14.14 -25.21
C HIS A 198 -1.13 14.42 -24.21
N LEU A 199 -1.05 15.51 -23.43
CA LEU A 199 -1.98 15.81 -22.34
C LEU A 199 -3.43 16.11 -22.80
N LYS A 200 -3.60 16.64 -24.00
CA LYS A 200 -4.92 17.04 -24.54
C LYS A 200 -5.63 15.94 -25.33
N GLU A 201 -5.07 14.74 -25.41
CA GLU A 201 -5.67 13.66 -26.21
C GLU A 201 -6.86 13.02 -25.48
N LYS A 202 -7.99 12.86 -26.20
CA LYS A 202 -9.23 12.25 -25.65
C LYS A 202 -9.00 10.84 -25.09
N LYS A 203 -8.02 10.13 -25.62
CA LYS A 203 -7.62 8.79 -25.14
C LYS A 203 -7.19 8.77 -23.67
N ASN A 204 -6.67 9.87 -23.13
CA ASN A 204 -6.33 9.98 -21.72
C ASN A 204 -7.59 9.83 -20.85
N ILE A 205 -8.67 10.54 -21.18
CA ILE A 205 -9.94 10.49 -20.47
C ILE A 205 -10.56 9.10 -20.60
N THR A 206 -10.51 8.49 -21.79
CA THR A 206 -11.02 7.14 -22.01
C THR A 206 -10.28 6.11 -21.15
N LEU A 207 -8.95 6.16 -21.11
CA LEU A 207 -8.15 5.27 -20.24
C LEU A 207 -8.48 5.47 -18.75
N MET A 208 -8.59 6.72 -18.31
CA MET A 208 -8.95 7.05 -16.92
C MET A 208 -10.34 6.54 -16.57
N ALA A 209 -11.31 6.65 -17.49
CA ALA A 209 -12.66 6.11 -17.31
C ALA A 209 -12.69 4.58 -17.25
N GLU A 210 -11.89 3.89 -18.07
CA GLU A 210 -11.76 2.42 -18.04
C GLU A 210 -11.13 1.93 -16.73
N CYS A 211 -10.21 2.69 -16.16
CA CYS A 211 -9.59 2.38 -14.87
C CYS A 211 -10.43 2.83 -13.65
N PHE A 212 -11.53 3.59 -13.86
CA PHE A 212 -12.31 4.18 -12.77
C PHE A 212 -12.89 3.16 -11.77
N PRO A 213 -13.44 2.01 -12.16
CA PRO A 213 -13.91 1.00 -11.20
C PRO A 213 -12.80 0.49 -10.27
N LEU A 214 -11.59 0.34 -10.81
CA LEU A 214 -10.43 -0.09 -10.04
C LEU A 214 -9.94 1.02 -9.09
N LEU A 215 -10.01 2.27 -9.54
CA LEU A 215 -9.76 3.45 -8.70
C LEU A 215 -10.68 3.45 -7.47
N CYS A 216 -12.00 3.32 -7.69
CA CYS A 216 -12.97 3.31 -6.61
C CYS A 216 -12.66 2.21 -5.57
N TYR A 217 -12.43 0.99 -6.04
CA TYR A 217 -12.09 -0.12 -5.15
C TYR A 217 -10.81 0.15 -4.36
N GLN A 218 -9.71 0.51 -5.02
CA GLN A 218 -8.41 0.74 -4.37
C GLN A 218 -8.46 1.91 -3.37
N THR A 219 -9.14 2.98 -3.73
CA THR A 219 -9.28 4.15 -2.84
C THR A 219 -10.09 3.79 -1.61
N MET A 220 -11.25 3.14 -1.75
CA MET A 220 -12.06 2.69 -0.62
C MET A 220 -11.27 1.76 0.30
N SER A 221 -10.55 0.78 -0.25
CA SER A 221 -9.71 -0.14 0.52
C SER A 221 -8.58 0.58 1.28
N SER A 222 -8.05 1.69 0.75
CA SER A 222 -7.01 2.48 1.42
C SER A 222 -7.57 3.40 2.53
N VAL A 223 -8.84 3.79 2.41
CA VAL A 223 -9.52 4.63 3.41
C VAL A 223 -9.80 3.85 4.70
N ILE A 224 -10.20 2.58 4.62
CA ILE A 224 -10.57 1.76 5.78
C ILE A 224 -9.49 1.77 6.89
N PRO A 225 -8.22 1.41 6.63
CA PRO A 225 -7.17 1.46 7.67
C PRO A 225 -6.73 2.88 8.03
N THR A 226 -7.09 3.88 7.22
CA THR A 226 -6.74 5.28 7.45
C THR A 226 -7.70 5.93 8.45
N ILE A 227 -8.98 5.59 8.42
CA ILE A 227 -10.03 6.18 9.28
C ILE A 227 -9.67 6.18 10.77
N PRO A 228 -9.31 5.04 11.40
CA PRO A 228 -9.00 5.03 12.84
C PRO A 228 -7.82 5.91 13.21
N ARG A 229 -6.82 6.03 12.32
CA ARG A 229 -5.66 6.91 12.53
C ARG A 229 -6.04 8.39 12.50
N LEU A 230 -6.90 8.81 11.56
CA LEU A 230 -7.39 10.18 11.47
C LEU A 230 -8.32 10.53 12.65
N VAL A 231 -9.16 9.59 13.08
CA VAL A 231 -10.03 9.76 14.24
C VAL A 231 -9.18 9.83 15.53
N MET A 232 -8.16 8.98 15.64
CA MET A 232 -7.23 8.98 16.78
C MET A 232 -6.48 10.31 16.91
N GLU A 233 -5.98 10.85 15.82
CA GLU A 233 -5.31 12.15 15.82
C GLU A 233 -6.24 13.26 16.34
N LYS A 234 -7.51 13.28 15.89
CA LYS A 234 -8.49 14.28 16.30
C LYS A 234 -8.93 14.16 17.75
N ILE A 235 -9.01 12.96 18.32
CA ILE A 235 -9.52 12.71 19.67
C ILE A 235 -8.38 12.70 20.70
N LEU A 236 -7.26 12.04 20.39
CA LEU A 236 -6.15 11.79 21.33
C LEU A 236 -4.91 12.62 21.03
N GLY A 237 -4.85 13.26 19.85
CA GLY A 237 -3.73 14.10 19.43
C GLY A 237 -2.58 13.36 18.76
N GLY A 238 -1.58 14.13 18.32
CA GLY A 238 -0.45 13.66 17.53
C GLY A 238 0.45 12.68 18.24
N ALA A 239 0.73 12.88 19.53
CA ALA A 239 1.59 11.97 20.31
C ALA A 239 1.02 10.54 20.37
N ALA A 240 -0.28 10.39 20.65
CA ALA A 240 -0.95 9.10 20.64
C ALA A 240 -0.89 8.42 19.27
N LEU A 241 -1.10 9.18 18.20
CA LEU A 241 -0.96 8.68 16.83
C LEU A 241 0.48 8.26 16.52
N GLY A 242 1.47 8.99 17.04
CA GLY A 242 2.90 8.68 16.90
C GLY A 242 3.26 7.35 17.55
N ILE A 243 2.83 7.13 18.79
CA ILE A 243 3.01 5.87 19.52
C ILE A 243 2.33 4.73 18.76
N TYR A 244 1.04 4.88 18.43
CA TYR A 244 0.27 3.88 17.71
C TYR A 244 0.89 3.52 16.35
N GLY A 245 1.33 4.53 15.58
CA GLY A 245 1.98 4.33 14.30
C GLY A 245 3.32 3.61 14.42
N SER A 246 4.10 3.91 15.46
CA SER A 246 5.39 3.29 15.74
C SER A 246 5.24 1.81 16.12
N VAL A 247 4.27 1.48 16.98
CA VAL A 247 3.96 0.09 17.33
C VAL A 247 3.37 -0.68 16.13
N ALA A 248 2.60 -0.01 15.26
CA ALA A 248 2.02 -0.61 14.06
C ALA A 248 3.06 -0.89 12.96
N ALA A 249 4.11 -0.08 12.85
CA ALA A 249 5.06 -0.16 11.74
C ALA A 249 5.73 -1.56 11.58
N PRO A 250 6.29 -2.19 12.63
CA PRO A 250 6.90 -3.52 12.51
C PRO A 250 5.88 -4.61 12.17
N THR A 251 4.60 -4.46 12.51
CA THR A 251 3.57 -5.47 12.25
C THR A 251 3.28 -5.65 10.75
N MET A 252 3.61 -4.66 9.91
CA MET A 252 3.46 -4.75 8.46
C MET A 252 4.29 -5.89 7.83
N ILE A 253 5.36 -6.34 8.50
CA ILE A 253 6.18 -7.50 8.06
C ILE A 253 5.31 -8.76 7.98
N VAL A 254 4.36 -8.93 8.90
CA VAL A 254 3.42 -10.07 8.92
C VAL A 254 2.53 -10.07 7.68
N GLN A 255 1.96 -8.92 7.34
CA GLN A 255 1.11 -8.74 6.18
C GLN A 255 1.86 -9.02 4.86
N MET A 256 3.09 -8.55 4.77
CA MET A 256 3.94 -8.81 3.61
C MET A 256 4.31 -10.29 3.49
N GLY A 257 4.67 -10.93 4.61
CA GLY A 257 4.95 -12.36 4.65
C GLY A 257 3.76 -13.19 4.13
N ALA A 258 2.55 -12.87 4.57
CA ALA A 258 1.33 -13.52 4.08
C ALA A 258 1.13 -13.32 2.56
N SER A 259 1.40 -12.11 2.04
CA SER A 259 1.30 -11.83 0.60
C SER A 259 2.27 -12.68 -0.23
N TYR A 260 3.49 -12.88 0.24
CA TYR A 260 4.46 -13.76 -0.42
C TYR A 260 4.02 -15.22 -0.45
N VAL A 261 3.18 -15.66 0.50
CA VAL A 261 2.64 -17.02 0.53
C VAL A 261 1.57 -17.22 -0.55
N PHE A 262 0.57 -16.33 -0.66
CA PHE A 262 -0.57 -16.59 -1.55
C PHE A 262 -0.39 -16.05 -2.98
N ASN A 263 0.42 -15.01 -3.19
CA ASN A 263 0.61 -14.40 -4.53
C ASN A 263 1.09 -15.39 -5.59
N PRO A 264 2.03 -16.34 -5.32
CA PRO A 264 2.44 -17.33 -6.31
C PRO A 264 1.31 -18.26 -6.76
N PHE A 265 0.29 -18.46 -5.92
CA PHE A 265 -0.83 -19.36 -6.21
C PHE A 265 -1.99 -18.70 -6.97
N ILE A 266 -1.97 -17.37 -7.17
CA ILE A 266 -3.07 -16.65 -7.84
C ILE A 266 -3.33 -17.20 -9.25
N THR A 267 -2.29 -17.49 -10.02
CA THR A 267 -2.41 -18.08 -11.35
C THR A 267 -3.03 -19.48 -11.29
N LEU A 268 -2.60 -20.30 -10.32
CA LEU A 268 -3.15 -21.65 -10.11
C LEU A 268 -4.63 -21.59 -9.73
N PHE A 269 -5.04 -20.65 -8.87
CA PHE A 269 -6.46 -20.42 -8.55
C PHE A 269 -7.27 -20.05 -9.80
N ALA A 270 -6.72 -19.20 -10.67
CA ALA A 270 -7.38 -18.82 -11.92
C ALA A 270 -7.57 -20.04 -12.87
N GLU A 271 -6.57 -20.90 -12.99
CA GLU A 271 -6.61 -22.12 -13.77
C GLU A 271 -7.65 -23.11 -13.19
N GLN A 272 -7.60 -23.39 -11.88
CA GLN A 272 -8.52 -24.30 -11.19
C GLN A 272 -9.97 -23.82 -11.31
N TYR A 273 -10.21 -22.51 -11.18
CA TYR A 273 -11.54 -21.94 -11.33
C TYR A 273 -12.04 -22.00 -12.78
N SER A 274 -11.19 -21.69 -13.76
CA SER A 274 -11.55 -21.71 -15.19
C SER A 274 -11.85 -23.12 -15.70
N SER A 275 -11.08 -24.12 -15.25
CA SER A 275 -11.28 -25.54 -15.56
C SER A 275 -12.44 -26.20 -14.81
N GLY A 276 -13.10 -25.47 -13.88
CA GLY A 276 -14.18 -26.03 -13.07
C GLY A 276 -13.73 -26.99 -11.96
N ASN A 277 -12.42 -27.11 -11.73
CA ASN A 277 -11.88 -27.99 -10.68
C ASN A 277 -11.97 -27.34 -9.30
N ILE A 278 -13.19 -27.22 -8.79
CA ILE A 278 -13.47 -26.55 -7.50
C ILE A 278 -12.88 -27.33 -6.30
N ARG A 279 -12.74 -28.64 -6.42
CA ARG A 279 -12.13 -29.47 -5.36
C ARG A 279 -10.67 -29.07 -5.10
N ASP A 280 -9.88 -28.91 -6.15
CA ASP A 280 -8.48 -28.52 -6.06
C ASP A 280 -8.35 -27.02 -5.69
N PHE A 281 -9.29 -26.16 -6.12
CA PHE A 281 -9.38 -24.78 -5.67
C PHE A 281 -9.47 -24.71 -4.13
N TRP A 282 -10.37 -25.46 -3.51
CA TRP A 282 -10.51 -25.49 -2.05
C TRP A 282 -9.32 -26.16 -1.35
N LYS A 283 -8.67 -27.12 -1.99
CA LYS A 283 -7.44 -27.73 -1.47
C LYS A 283 -6.30 -26.73 -1.42
N THR A 284 -6.11 -25.94 -2.50
CA THR A 284 -5.12 -24.88 -2.57
C THR A 284 -5.44 -23.76 -1.59
N PHE A 285 -6.72 -23.38 -1.45
CA PHE A 285 -7.18 -22.40 -0.47
C PHE A 285 -6.79 -22.79 0.96
N ARG A 286 -7.08 -24.04 1.35
CA ARG A 286 -6.72 -24.55 2.69
C ARG A 286 -5.23 -24.53 2.95
N LYS A 287 -4.39 -24.85 1.95
CA LYS A 287 -2.93 -24.77 2.06
C LYS A 287 -2.45 -23.33 2.30
N CYS A 288 -2.95 -22.36 1.52
CA CYS A 288 -2.61 -20.96 1.70
C CYS A 288 -3.08 -20.43 3.05
N MET A 289 -4.30 -20.77 3.47
CA MET A 289 -4.84 -20.36 4.77
C MET A 289 -4.05 -20.98 5.92
N ALA A 290 -3.66 -22.25 5.85
CA ALA A 290 -2.82 -22.89 6.85
C ALA A 290 -1.44 -22.22 6.96
N ALA A 291 -0.84 -21.84 5.84
CA ALA A 291 0.43 -21.12 5.85
C ALA A 291 0.29 -19.72 6.47
N ILE A 292 -0.80 -18.99 6.17
CA ILE A 292 -1.10 -17.69 6.82
C ILE A 292 -1.27 -17.89 8.32
N LEU A 293 -1.98 -18.94 8.76
CA LEU A 293 -2.15 -19.27 10.19
C LEU A 293 -0.82 -19.56 10.87
N VAL A 294 0.09 -20.30 10.23
CA VAL A 294 1.43 -20.56 10.78
C VAL A 294 2.21 -19.25 10.98
N ILE A 295 2.22 -18.38 9.97
CA ILE A 295 2.85 -17.05 10.08
C ILE A 295 2.21 -16.25 11.22
N SER A 296 0.88 -16.34 11.38
CA SER A 296 0.13 -15.66 12.43
C SER A 296 0.54 -16.12 13.83
N VAL A 297 0.66 -17.43 14.04
CA VAL A 297 1.09 -18.01 15.32
C VAL A 297 2.52 -17.60 15.65
N VAL A 298 3.41 -17.65 14.66
CA VAL A 298 4.82 -17.21 14.84
C VAL A 298 4.88 -15.71 15.15
N ALA A 299 4.08 -14.87 14.47
CA ALA A 299 4.06 -13.44 14.71
C ALA A 299 3.50 -13.07 16.09
N LEU A 300 2.41 -13.71 16.52
CA LEU A 300 1.83 -13.50 17.85
C LEU A 300 2.77 -14.00 18.96
N GLY A 301 3.35 -15.19 18.79
CA GLY A 301 4.34 -15.74 19.73
C GLY A 301 5.59 -14.88 19.81
N GLY A 302 6.15 -14.48 18.68
CA GLY A 302 7.29 -13.58 18.60
C GLY A 302 7.00 -12.21 19.21
N GLY A 303 5.83 -11.63 18.91
CA GLY A 303 5.39 -10.37 19.49
C GLY A 303 5.23 -10.44 21.02
N LYS A 304 4.71 -11.56 21.56
CA LYS A 304 4.57 -11.76 22.99
C LYS A 304 5.93 -11.94 23.71
N ILE A 305 6.89 -12.62 23.08
CA ILE A 305 8.19 -12.95 23.71
C ILE A 305 9.18 -11.77 23.55
N PHE A 306 9.24 -11.17 22.37
CA PHE A 306 10.26 -10.19 22.01
C PHE A 306 9.69 -8.77 21.83
N GLY A 307 8.38 -8.58 22.00
CA GLY A 307 7.72 -7.31 21.65
C GLY A 307 8.25 -6.14 22.46
N HIS A 308 8.30 -6.25 23.77
CA HIS A 308 8.81 -5.19 24.66
C HIS A 308 10.26 -4.83 24.29
N TRP A 309 11.15 -5.81 24.29
CA TRP A 309 12.56 -5.62 23.95
C TRP A 309 12.75 -5.04 22.54
N GLY A 310 11.96 -5.50 21.57
CA GLY A 310 12.02 -5.01 20.20
C GLY A 310 11.56 -3.56 20.08
N LEU A 311 10.49 -3.17 20.77
CA LEU A 311 9.99 -1.81 20.78
C LEU A 311 10.97 -0.86 21.52
N GLU A 312 11.51 -1.28 22.65
CA GLU A 312 12.53 -0.53 23.39
C GLU A 312 13.78 -0.29 22.57
N LEU A 313 14.32 -1.37 21.95
CA LEU A 313 15.50 -1.28 21.09
C LEU A 313 15.29 -0.36 19.88
N LEU A 314 14.13 -0.40 19.25
CA LEU A 314 13.86 0.36 18.01
C LEU A 314 13.40 1.79 18.33
N TYR A 315 12.45 1.97 19.25
CA TYR A 315 11.75 3.24 19.47
C TYR A 315 12.02 3.88 20.82
N GLY A 316 12.53 3.14 21.80
CA GLY A 316 12.79 3.62 23.18
C GLY A 316 11.64 3.35 24.13
N ASP A 317 11.90 3.73 25.41
CA ASP A 317 11.03 3.39 26.56
C ASP A 317 9.62 3.96 26.42
N GLU A 318 9.46 5.14 25.85
CA GLU A 318 8.18 5.82 25.68
C GLU A 318 7.21 5.01 24.82
N VAL A 319 7.70 4.42 23.72
CA VAL A 319 6.88 3.54 22.86
C VAL A 319 6.75 2.14 23.46
N ALA A 320 7.82 1.62 24.09
CA ALA A 320 7.81 0.30 24.73
C ALA A 320 6.82 0.22 25.90
N ALA A 321 6.58 1.33 26.60
CA ALA A 321 5.56 1.43 27.64
C ALA A 321 4.12 1.09 27.13
N HIS A 322 3.92 1.14 25.81
CA HIS A 322 2.63 0.83 25.17
C HIS A 322 2.68 -0.50 24.38
N GLU A 323 3.43 -1.50 24.89
CA GLU A 323 3.51 -2.84 24.29
C GLU A 323 2.16 -3.56 24.22
N ASP A 324 1.20 -3.18 25.07
CA ASP A 324 -0.18 -3.67 25.09
C ASP A 324 -0.91 -3.46 23.73
N LEU A 325 -0.47 -2.50 22.92
CA LEU A 325 -0.97 -2.27 21.56
C LEU A 325 -0.43 -3.27 20.53
N LEU A 326 0.71 -3.91 20.80
CA LEU A 326 1.42 -4.71 19.79
C LEU A 326 0.63 -5.95 19.35
N LEU A 327 0.14 -6.74 20.30
CA LEU A 327 -0.62 -7.97 19.99
C LEU A 327 -1.94 -7.67 19.27
N PRO A 328 -2.76 -6.70 19.69
CA PRO A 328 -3.94 -6.27 18.91
C PRO A 328 -3.58 -5.82 17.49
N LEU A 329 -2.49 -5.07 17.29
CA LEU A 329 -2.03 -4.63 15.98
C LEU A 329 -1.54 -5.78 15.10
N ILE A 330 -0.82 -6.76 15.66
CA ILE A 330 -0.48 -8.00 14.94
C ILE A 330 -1.77 -8.71 14.52
N GLY A 331 -2.78 -8.80 15.41
CA GLY A 331 -4.09 -9.34 15.09
C GLY A 331 -4.75 -8.61 13.91
N CYS A 332 -4.74 -7.29 13.89
CA CYS A 332 -5.25 -6.48 12.78
C CYS A 332 -4.51 -6.77 11.47
N THR A 333 -3.18 -6.91 11.50
CA THR A 333 -2.39 -7.23 10.29
C THR A 333 -2.66 -8.63 9.76
N ILE A 334 -2.94 -9.60 10.63
CA ILE A 334 -3.38 -10.95 10.25
C ILE A 334 -4.75 -10.88 9.54
N LEU A 335 -5.71 -10.14 10.11
CA LEU A 335 -7.02 -9.94 9.48
C LEU A 335 -6.89 -9.25 8.13
N THR A 336 -6.04 -8.22 8.03
CA THR A 336 -5.74 -7.53 6.76
C THR A 336 -5.16 -8.50 5.71
N ALA A 337 -4.27 -9.41 6.12
CA ALA A 337 -3.71 -10.42 5.22
C ALA A 337 -4.79 -11.37 4.67
N ILE A 338 -5.76 -11.77 5.51
CA ILE A 338 -6.91 -12.58 5.11
C ILE A 338 -7.82 -11.80 4.14
N VAL A 339 -8.10 -10.51 4.42
CA VAL A 339 -8.84 -9.63 3.52
C VAL A 339 -8.16 -9.55 2.16
N TRP A 340 -6.86 -9.30 2.12
CA TRP A 340 -6.10 -9.24 0.86
C TRP A 340 -6.15 -10.55 0.08
N PHE A 341 -6.05 -11.67 0.76
CA PHE A 341 -6.17 -13.00 0.12
C PHE A 341 -7.56 -13.19 -0.48
N LEU A 342 -8.63 -12.89 0.26
CA LEU A 342 -10.00 -13.00 -0.26
C LEU A 342 -10.27 -12.03 -1.41
N CYS A 343 -9.76 -10.80 -1.34
CA CYS A 343 -9.84 -9.83 -2.44
C CYS A 343 -9.12 -10.33 -3.70
N ALA A 344 -7.95 -10.96 -3.55
CA ALA A 344 -7.24 -11.58 -4.66
C ALA A 344 -8.06 -12.71 -5.29
N LEU A 345 -8.69 -13.57 -4.49
CA LEU A 345 -9.56 -14.66 -4.99
C LEU A 345 -10.81 -14.12 -5.70
N LEU A 346 -11.46 -13.08 -5.15
CA LEU A 346 -12.62 -12.45 -5.80
C LEU A 346 -12.24 -11.80 -7.14
N THR A 347 -11.02 -11.27 -7.23
CA THR A 347 -10.48 -10.77 -8.50
C THR A 347 -10.26 -11.91 -9.50
N VAL A 348 -9.75 -13.06 -9.07
CA VAL A 348 -9.58 -14.27 -9.88
C VAL A 348 -10.91 -14.76 -10.44
N VAL A 349 -11.96 -14.82 -9.62
CA VAL A 349 -13.30 -15.24 -10.04
C VAL A 349 -14.09 -14.12 -10.74
N ARG A 350 -13.47 -12.94 -10.97
CA ARG A 350 -14.03 -11.75 -11.63
C ARG A 350 -15.29 -11.18 -10.94
N GLU A 351 -15.34 -11.23 -9.61
CA GLU A 351 -16.44 -10.69 -8.82
C GLU A 351 -16.10 -9.29 -8.26
N ILE A 352 -15.88 -8.32 -9.16
CA ILE A 352 -15.50 -6.93 -8.79
C ILE A 352 -16.64 -6.20 -8.09
N LYS A 353 -17.90 -6.51 -8.46
CA LYS A 353 -19.07 -5.88 -7.81
C LYS A 353 -19.13 -6.19 -6.31
N GLY A 354 -18.85 -7.43 -5.93
CA GLY A 354 -18.79 -7.84 -4.54
C GLY A 354 -17.72 -7.07 -3.75
N LEU A 355 -16.53 -6.85 -4.34
CA LEU A 355 -15.46 -6.07 -3.74
C LEU A 355 -15.89 -4.62 -3.43
N VAL A 356 -16.51 -3.95 -4.40
CA VAL A 356 -16.97 -2.56 -4.23
C VAL A 356 -18.08 -2.47 -3.18
N ILE A 357 -19.07 -3.37 -3.23
CA ILE A 357 -20.18 -3.38 -2.27
C ILE A 357 -19.67 -3.60 -0.84
N CYS A 358 -18.74 -4.55 -0.63
CA CYS A 358 -18.12 -4.78 0.67
C CYS A 358 -17.46 -3.51 1.21
N ASN A 359 -16.64 -2.84 0.41
CA ASN A 359 -15.97 -1.60 0.84
C ASN A 359 -16.97 -0.48 1.18
N VAL A 360 -18.05 -0.31 0.40
CA VAL A 360 -19.10 0.70 0.68
C VAL A 360 -19.77 0.44 2.03
N ILE A 361 -20.00 -0.82 2.39
CA ILE A 361 -20.62 -1.19 3.68
C ILE A 361 -19.63 -0.97 4.84
N ILE A 362 -18.36 -1.30 4.64
CA ILE A 362 -17.35 -1.26 5.70
C ILE A 362 -16.90 0.17 6.04
N LEU A 363 -16.93 1.10 5.10
CA LEU A 363 -16.52 2.50 5.35
C LEU A 363 -17.29 3.15 6.51
N PRO A 364 -18.65 3.16 6.54
CA PRO A 364 -19.39 3.69 7.69
C PRO A 364 -19.10 2.94 8.98
N VAL A 365 -19.01 1.59 8.93
CA VAL A 365 -18.70 0.77 10.10
C VAL A 365 -17.34 1.15 10.69
N SER A 366 -16.32 1.33 9.84
CA SER A 366 -14.98 1.74 10.26
C SER A 366 -15.01 3.15 10.89
N TYR A 367 -15.76 4.11 10.31
CA TYR A 367 -15.82 5.47 10.83
C TYR A 367 -16.54 5.55 12.18
N PHE A 368 -17.77 5.04 12.27
CA PHE A 368 -18.52 5.06 13.53
C PHE A 368 -17.88 4.18 14.60
N GLY A 369 -17.37 3.02 14.21
CA GLY A 369 -16.63 2.14 15.11
C GLY A 369 -15.38 2.80 15.66
N ALA A 370 -14.58 3.47 14.82
CA ALA A 370 -13.40 4.19 15.27
C ALA A 370 -13.76 5.34 16.22
N TYR A 371 -14.78 6.14 15.87
CA TYR A 371 -15.21 7.26 16.69
C TYR A 371 -15.65 6.82 18.11
N LEU A 372 -16.51 5.81 18.19
CA LEU A 372 -17.04 5.32 19.47
C LEU A 372 -15.97 4.59 20.30
N LEU A 373 -15.22 3.69 19.67
CA LEU A 373 -14.27 2.84 20.40
C LEU A 373 -13.01 3.60 20.83
N ILE A 374 -12.53 4.57 20.04
CA ILE A 374 -11.40 5.40 20.45
C ILE A 374 -11.77 6.31 21.62
N GLN A 375 -12.99 6.85 21.66
CA GLN A 375 -13.46 7.61 22.83
C GLN A 375 -13.51 6.78 24.12
N GLN A 376 -13.86 5.49 24.01
CA GLN A 376 -14.02 4.61 25.18
C GLN A 376 -12.72 3.93 25.60
N TYR A 377 -11.90 3.49 24.65
CA TYR A 377 -10.73 2.64 24.89
C TYR A 377 -9.40 3.28 24.46
N GLY A 378 -9.41 4.58 24.15
CA GLY A 378 -8.19 5.27 23.74
C GLY A 378 -7.55 4.64 22.50
N MET A 379 -6.22 4.50 22.50
CA MET A 379 -5.46 3.93 21.37
C MET A 379 -5.86 2.48 21.04
N GLN A 380 -6.21 1.67 22.05
CA GLN A 380 -6.68 0.30 21.80
C GLN A 380 -8.00 0.28 21.01
N GLY A 381 -8.87 1.29 21.20
CA GLY A 381 -10.10 1.46 20.45
C GLY A 381 -9.85 1.53 18.92
N GLY A 382 -8.71 2.08 18.50
CA GLY A 382 -8.29 2.06 17.10
C GLY A 382 -8.07 0.65 16.55
N SER A 383 -7.36 -0.19 17.29
CA SER A 383 -7.13 -1.60 16.92
C SER A 383 -8.42 -2.42 16.95
N ILE A 384 -9.27 -2.23 17.97
CA ILE A 384 -10.56 -2.91 18.08
C ILE A 384 -11.46 -2.53 16.91
N SER A 385 -11.54 -1.25 16.57
CA SER A 385 -12.32 -0.76 15.43
C SER A 385 -11.87 -1.38 14.10
N LEU A 386 -10.56 -1.46 13.87
CA LEU A 386 -10.01 -2.13 12.69
C LEU A 386 -10.33 -3.61 12.67
N ALA A 387 -10.17 -4.30 13.80
CA ALA A 387 -10.47 -5.73 13.90
C ALA A 387 -11.95 -6.01 13.59
N VAL A 388 -12.87 -5.24 14.16
CA VAL A 388 -14.31 -5.36 13.89
C VAL A 388 -14.61 -5.11 12.41
N SER A 389 -14.04 -4.04 11.82
CA SER A 389 -14.22 -3.72 10.42
C SER A 389 -13.74 -4.86 9.50
N TYR A 390 -12.55 -5.38 9.74
CA TYR A 390 -12.01 -6.48 8.95
C TYR A 390 -12.75 -7.80 9.15
N LEU A 391 -13.24 -8.11 10.35
CA LEU A 391 -14.06 -9.31 10.57
C LEU A 391 -15.36 -9.27 9.77
N ILE A 392 -16.03 -8.10 9.75
CA ILE A 392 -17.25 -7.90 8.94
C ILE A 392 -16.90 -7.98 7.46
N GLU A 393 -15.79 -7.39 7.03
CA GLU A 393 -15.31 -7.43 5.66
C GLU A 393 -15.00 -8.85 5.21
N ILE A 394 -14.30 -9.64 6.03
CA ILE A 394 -14.01 -11.06 5.76
C ILE A 394 -15.31 -11.85 5.58
N GLY A 395 -16.30 -11.64 6.44
CA GLY A 395 -17.62 -12.30 6.33
C GLY A 395 -18.33 -11.95 5.01
N ALA A 396 -18.32 -10.68 4.63
CA ALA A 396 -18.94 -10.20 3.40
C ALA A 396 -18.20 -10.73 2.14
N LEU A 397 -16.86 -10.66 2.12
CA LEU A 397 -16.05 -11.18 1.01
C LEU A 397 -16.20 -12.69 0.87
N TRP A 398 -16.25 -13.42 2.00
CA TRP A 398 -16.49 -14.85 2.02
C TRP A 398 -17.85 -15.23 1.46
N PHE A 399 -18.90 -14.50 1.81
CA PHE A 399 -20.24 -14.69 1.24
C PHE A 399 -20.24 -14.56 -0.30
N TRP A 400 -19.60 -13.49 -0.84
CA TRP A 400 -19.51 -13.29 -2.27
C TRP A 400 -18.69 -14.39 -2.97
N LEU A 401 -17.59 -14.82 -2.35
CA LEU A 401 -16.77 -15.91 -2.89
C LEU A 401 -17.55 -17.22 -2.97
N LEU A 402 -18.23 -17.61 -1.89
CA LEU A 402 -19.06 -18.82 -1.88
C LEU A 402 -20.20 -18.77 -2.90
N ARG A 403 -20.88 -17.62 -2.99
CA ARG A 403 -21.95 -17.42 -3.98
C ARG A 403 -21.43 -17.64 -5.40
N LYS A 404 -20.26 -17.09 -5.72
CA LYS A 404 -19.68 -17.18 -7.06
C LYS A 404 -19.23 -18.59 -7.41
N ILE A 405 -18.61 -19.27 -6.45
CA ILE A 405 -18.18 -20.66 -6.63
C ILE A 405 -19.39 -21.58 -6.83
N LYS A 406 -20.46 -21.45 -6.02
CA LYS A 406 -21.70 -22.23 -6.19
C LYS A 406 -22.37 -21.98 -7.56
N GLN A 407 -22.34 -20.75 -8.07
CA GLN A 407 -22.82 -20.45 -9.42
C GLN A 407 -22.02 -21.19 -10.48
N ARG A 408 -20.69 -21.28 -10.33
CA ARG A 408 -19.81 -21.99 -11.25
C ARG A 408 -20.05 -23.50 -11.23
N GLU A 409 -20.21 -24.08 -10.04
CA GLU A 409 -20.53 -25.51 -9.88
C GLU A 409 -21.83 -25.89 -10.59
N LYS A 410 -22.90 -25.08 -10.46
CA LYS A 410 -24.18 -25.31 -11.15
C LYS A 410 -24.02 -25.27 -12.66
N GLN A 411 -23.30 -24.28 -13.19
CA GLN A 411 -23.04 -24.16 -14.63
C GLN A 411 -22.26 -25.35 -15.19
N HIS A 412 -21.40 -25.96 -14.38
CA HIS A 412 -20.62 -27.13 -14.81
C HIS A 412 -21.41 -28.44 -14.72
N MET A 413 -22.46 -28.53 -13.92
CA MET A 413 -23.38 -29.67 -13.85
C MET A 413 -24.44 -29.64 -14.96
N GLU A 414 -24.71 -28.47 -15.54
CA GLU A 414 -25.66 -28.26 -16.63
C GLU A 414 -25.02 -28.42 -18.03
N GLN A 415 -23.69 -28.51 -18.11
CA GLN A 415 -22.90 -28.83 -19.34
C GLN A 415 -22.51 -30.29 -19.40
#